data_6f71da062c298c4798316002e531290b
#
_entry.id   6f71da062c298c4798316002e531290b
#
_cell.length_a   1.000
_cell.length_b   1.000
_cell.length_c   1.000
_cell.angle_alpha   90.00
_cell.angle_beta   90.00
_cell.angle_gamma   90.00
#
_symmetry.space_group_name_H-M   'P 1'
#
loop_
_entity.id
_entity.type
_entity.pdbx_description
1 polymer ?
#
loop_
_entity_poly.entity_id
_entity_poly.type
_entity_poly.pdbx_seq_one_letter_code
_entity_poly.pdbx_strand_id
1 'polypeptide(L)'
;MADIKSPEERSRNMSAIRSRDTKPELYLRKLLFAEGLRYRKNVQNLPGCPDMYFARFHTAVFVHGCFWHRHEGCKYAYTPKSRIEFWQKKFDANVRRDAIVHEELTAMGIRQLVIWECTIRNMEKDKEAERKTVCGIISFMKTNATPLELKK
;
A
#
# COMPACT_ATOMS: atom_id res chain seq x y z
N MET A 1 -20.44 -15.06 0.69
CA MET A 1 -21.11 -14.84 -0.60
C MET A 1 -20.64 -15.90 -1.59
N ALA A 2 -21.57 -16.54 -2.27
CA ALA A 2 -21.20 -17.52 -3.29
C ALA A 2 -20.49 -16.83 -4.46
N ASP A 3 -19.58 -17.56 -5.08
CA ASP A 3 -18.85 -17.07 -6.23
C ASP A 3 -19.76 -17.13 -7.46
N ILE A 4 -20.19 -15.98 -7.95
CA ILE A 4 -21.15 -15.89 -9.05
C ILE A 4 -20.50 -15.73 -10.42
N LYS A 5 -19.16 -15.65 -10.46
CA LYS A 5 -18.43 -15.46 -11.71
C LYS A 5 -17.89 -16.78 -12.23
N SER A 6 -17.88 -16.94 -13.54
CA SER A 6 -17.28 -18.09 -14.18
C SER A 6 -15.76 -18.09 -14.01
N PRO A 7 -15.08 -19.25 -14.18
CA PRO A 7 -13.62 -19.28 -14.15
C PRO A 7 -12.97 -18.32 -15.15
N GLU A 8 -13.56 -18.19 -16.33
CA GLU A 8 -13.05 -17.29 -17.38
C GLU A 8 -13.19 -15.84 -16.98
N GLU A 9 -14.31 -15.46 -16.37
CA GLU A 9 -14.54 -14.11 -15.87
C GLU A 9 -13.56 -13.76 -14.75
N ARG A 10 -13.32 -14.72 -13.84
CA ARG A 10 -12.35 -14.52 -12.76
C ARG A 10 -10.96 -14.34 -13.32
N SER A 11 -10.57 -15.13 -14.32
CA SER A 11 -9.26 -15.01 -14.96
C SER A 11 -9.07 -13.64 -15.61
N ARG A 12 -10.10 -13.15 -16.32
CA ARG A 12 -10.05 -11.82 -16.93
C ARG A 12 -9.95 -10.72 -15.89
N ASN A 13 -10.71 -10.83 -14.79
CA ASN A 13 -10.68 -9.85 -13.71
C ASN A 13 -9.29 -9.79 -13.07
N MET A 14 -8.68 -10.94 -12.82
CA MET A 14 -7.33 -10.99 -12.24
C MET A 14 -6.29 -10.41 -13.19
N SER A 15 -6.43 -10.66 -14.49
CA SER A 15 -5.52 -10.10 -15.49
C SER A 15 -5.63 -8.58 -15.60
N ALA A 16 -6.80 -8.02 -15.30
CA ALA A 16 -7.03 -6.58 -15.34
C ALA A 16 -6.48 -5.86 -14.11
N ILE A 17 -6.14 -6.57 -13.03
CA ILE A 17 -5.59 -5.98 -11.83
C ILE A 17 -4.12 -5.62 -12.07
N ARG A 18 -3.80 -4.36 -11.91
CA ARG A 18 -2.45 -3.85 -12.11
C ARG A 18 -1.63 -4.06 -10.84
N SER A 19 -0.36 -4.43 -11.00
CA SER A 19 0.58 -4.52 -9.89
C SER A 19 1.21 -3.18 -9.53
N ARG A 20 1.08 -2.19 -10.41
CA ARG A 20 1.63 -0.84 -10.22
C ARG A 20 0.77 0.17 -10.96
N ASP A 21 0.96 1.44 -10.64
CA ASP A 21 0.21 2.56 -11.24
C ASP A 21 -1.30 2.38 -11.10
N THR A 22 -1.75 1.84 -9.97
CA THR A 22 -3.17 1.71 -9.66
C THR A 22 -3.79 3.08 -9.40
N LYS A 23 -5.13 3.16 -9.43
CA LYS A 23 -5.82 4.42 -9.15
C LYS A 23 -5.44 5.02 -7.78
N PRO A 24 -5.40 4.24 -6.70
CA PRO A 24 -4.98 4.78 -5.41
C PRO A 24 -3.56 5.33 -5.43
N GLU A 25 -2.63 4.63 -6.10
CA GLU A 25 -1.26 5.09 -6.22
C GLU A 25 -1.17 6.43 -6.97
N LEU A 26 -1.87 6.51 -8.11
CA LEU A 26 -1.87 7.72 -8.93
C LEU A 26 -2.47 8.90 -8.18
N TYR A 27 -3.55 8.67 -7.44
CA TYR A 27 -4.19 9.68 -6.62
C TYR A 27 -3.22 10.25 -5.57
N LEU A 28 -2.56 9.36 -4.84
CA LEU A 28 -1.64 9.77 -3.78
C LEU A 28 -0.42 10.48 -4.35
N ARG A 29 0.15 9.97 -5.44
CA ARG A 29 1.29 10.60 -6.11
C ARG A 29 0.99 12.04 -6.52
N LYS A 30 -0.18 12.25 -7.09
CA LYS A 30 -0.59 13.57 -7.55
C LYS A 30 -0.68 14.55 -6.38
N LEU A 31 -1.28 14.11 -5.27
CA LEU A 31 -1.40 14.93 -4.08
C LEU A 31 -0.05 15.32 -3.50
N LEU A 32 0.85 14.34 -3.36
CA LEU A 32 2.16 14.59 -2.77
C LEU A 32 3.04 15.44 -3.68
N PHE A 33 2.94 15.24 -4.98
CA PHE A 33 3.67 16.06 -5.94
C PHE A 33 3.19 17.51 -5.88
N ALA A 34 1.88 17.74 -5.73
CA ALA A 34 1.31 19.07 -5.59
C ALA A 34 1.82 19.79 -4.34
N GLU A 35 2.18 19.04 -3.29
CA GLU A 35 2.75 19.59 -2.06
C GLU A 35 4.25 19.86 -2.16
N GLY A 36 4.84 19.68 -3.34
CA GLY A 36 6.24 19.94 -3.56
C GLY A 36 7.17 18.77 -3.26
N LEU A 37 6.63 17.59 -2.94
CA LEU A 37 7.44 16.42 -2.68
C LEU A 37 7.87 15.77 -3.99
N ARG A 38 9.14 15.38 -4.06
CA ARG A 38 9.68 14.73 -5.26
C ARG A 38 10.09 13.30 -4.93
N TYR A 39 9.74 12.37 -5.80
CA TYR A 39 9.94 10.95 -5.57
C TYR A 39 10.28 10.22 -6.86
N ARG A 40 10.81 9.01 -6.70
CA ARG A 40 10.95 8.04 -7.78
C ARG A 40 9.80 7.05 -7.63
N LYS A 41 9.18 6.67 -8.75
CA LYS A 41 8.07 5.73 -8.72
C LYS A 41 8.52 4.32 -9.10
N ASN A 42 7.87 3.32 -8.51
CA ASN A 42 8.08 1.90 -8.85
C ASN A 42 9.56 1.50 -8.89
N VAL A 43 10.26 1.76 -7.78
CA VAL A 43 11.72 1.59 -7.69
C VAL A 43 12.06 0.10 -7.53
N GLN A 44 12.49 -0.54 -8.61
CA GLN A 44 12.71 -1.99 -8.66
C GLN A 44 13.97 -2.45 -7.93
N ASN A 45 14.94 -1.59 -7.74
CA ASN A 45 16.18 -1.95 -7.06
C ASN A 45 16.14 -1.82 -5.54
N LEU A 46 14.97 -1.51 -4.98
CA LEU A 46 14.76 -1.51 -3.53
C LEU A 46 13.85 -2.67 -3.14
N PRO A 47 14.02 -3.22 -1.92
CA PRO A 47 13.14 -4.29 -1.44
C PRO A 47 11.67 -3.90 -1.55
N GLY A 48 10.85 -4.83 -2.05
CA GLY A 48 9.42 -4.63 -2.18
C GLY A 48 8.97 -3.73 -3.32
N CYS A 49 9.88 -3.17 -4.09
CA CYS A 49 9.56 -2.27 -5.20
C CYS A 49 8.61 -1.15 -4.77
N PRO A 50 9.06 -0.21 -3.92
CA PRO A 50 8.18 0.83 -3.39
C PRO A 50 7.45 1.60 -4.49
N ASP A 51 6.20 1.94 -4.24
CA ASP A 51 5.40 2.74 -5.17
C ASP A 51 5.98 4.15 -5.34
N MET A 52 6.53 4.68 -4.25
CA MET A 52 7.25 5.94 -4.25
C MET A 52 8.45 5.84 -3.32
N TYR A 53 9.57 6.42 -3.73
CA TYR A 53 10.74 6.54 -2.88
C TYR A 53 11.18 7.99 -2.81
N PHE A 54 11.18 8.54 -1.61
CA PHE A 54 11.59 9.92 -1.33
C PHE A 54 13.03 9.92 -0.83
N ALA A 55 13.96 10.04 -1.75
CA ALA A 55 15.40 9.97 -1.44
C ALA A 55 15.81 11.02 -0.40
N ARG A 56 15.27 12.21 -0.50
CA ARG A 56 15.56 13.30 0.45
C ARG A 56 15.25 12.93 1.90
N PHE A 57 14.23 12.10 2.10
CA PHE A 57 13.77 11.71 3.43
C PHE A 57 14.08 10.26 3.77
N HIS A 58 14.78 9.55 2.88
CA HIS A 58 15.07 8.11 3.03
C HIS A 58 13.82 7.32 3.39
N THR A 59 12.73 7.59 2.69
CA THR A 59 11.44 6.99 2.99
C THR A 59 10.86 6.30 1.76
N ALA A 60 10.54 5.02 1.92
CA ALA A 60 9.82 4.23 0.92
C ALA A 60 8.34 4.23 1.27
N VAL A 61 7.49 4.57 0.32
CA VAL A 61 6.04 4.60 0.52
C VAL A 61 5.39 3.50 -0.31
N PHE A 62 4.58 2.71 0.37
CA PHE A 62 3.81 1.64 -0.25
C PHE A 62 2.32 1.95 -0.13
N VAL A 63 1.61 1.78 -1.24
CA VAL A 63 0.15 1.82 -1.24
C VAL A 63 -0.34 0.38 -1.24
N HIS A 64 -0.83 -0.08 -0.09
CA HIS A 64 -1.25 -1.48 0.08
C HIS A 64 -2.74 -1.64 -0.15
N GLY A 65 -3.11 -2.58 -1.02
CA GLY A 65 -4.49 -3.01 -1.15
C GLY A 65 -4.90 -3.79 0.09
N CYS A 66 -6.02 -3.43 0.70
CA CYS A 66 -6.44 -4.02 1.97
C CYS A 66 -6.68 -5.52 1.86
N PHE A 67 -7.22 -5.97 0.75
CA PHE A 67 -7.49 -7.39 0.50
C PHE A 67 -6.18 -8.20 0.39
N TRP A 68 -5.24 -7.72 -0.44
CA TRP A 68 -4.03 -8.48 -0.77
C TRP A 68 -3.01 -8.50 0.38
N HIS A 69 -2.91 -7.41 1.12
CA HIS A 69 -1.93 -7.27 2.20
C HIS A 69 -2.54 -7.48 3.59
N ARG A 70 -3.79 -7.92 3.64
CA ARG A 70 -4.53 -8.31 4.85
C ARG A 70 -4.54 -7.22 5.92
N HIS A 71 -5.10 -6.08 5.55
CA HIS A 71 -5.27 -4.96 6.48
C HIS A 71 -6.17 -5.38 7.65
N GLU A 72 -5.59 -5.49 8.83
CA GLU A 72 -6.26 -5.99 10.02
C GLU A 72 -7.46 -5.12 10.40
N GLY A 73 -8.59 -5.78 10.70
CA GLY A 73 -9.80 -5.07 11.13
C GLY A 73 -10.54 -4.34 10.02
N CYS A 74 -10.12 -4.47 8.78
CA CYS A 74 -10.70 -3.75 7.66
C CYS A 74 -11.73 -4.59 6.91
N LYS A 75 -12.89 -4.00 6.60
CA LYS A 75 -13.95 -4.70 5.88
C LYS A 75 -13.54 -5.14 4.47
N TYR A 76 -12.57 -4.47 3.87
CA TYR A 76 -12.09 -4.83 2.53
C TYR A 76 -11.14 -6.03 2.56
N ALA A 77 -10.65 -6.42 3.72
CA ALA A 77 -9.79 -7.57 3.89
C ALA A 77 -10.59 -8.84 4.23
N TYR A 78 -11.65 -9.07 3.46
CA TYR A 78 -12.49 -10.25 3.63
C TYR A 78 -11.82 -11.50 3.08
N THR A 79 -12.24 -12.68 3.53
CA THR A 79 -11.76 -13.96 3.03
C THR A 79 -12.81 -14.57 2.10
N PRO A 80 -12.46 -14.88 0.85
CA PRO A 80 -13.39 -15.54 -0.07
C PRO A 80 -13.89 -16.87 0.49
N LYS A 81 -15.15 -17.19 0.24
CA LYS A 81 -15.77 -18.40 0.76
C LYS A 81 -15.44 -19.66 -0.05
N SER A 82 -15.01 -19.50 -1.30
CA SER A 82 -14.58 -20.62 -2.14
C SER A 82 -13.04 -20.63 -2.22
N ARG A 83 -12.48 -21.83 -2.36
CA ARG A 83 -11.03 -22.03 -2.48
C ARG A 83 -10.26 -21.41 -1.31
N ILE A 84 -10.74 -21.65 -0.11
CA ILE A 84 -10.20 -21.06 1.12
C ILE A 84 -8.71 -21.35 1.30
N GLU A 85 -8.29 -22.59 1.06
CA GLU A 85 -6.88 -22.99 1.22
C GLU A 85 -5.96 -22.24 0.25
N PHE A 86 -6.42 -22.08 -1.00
CA PHE A 86 -5.67 -21.33 -2.01
C PHE A 86 -5.44 -19.89 -1.56
N TRP A 87 -6.51 -19.23 -1.13
CA TRP A 87 -6.45 -17.85 -0.70
C TRP A 87 -5.63 -17.68 0.57
N GLN A 88 -5.76 -18.62 1.51
CA GLN A 88 -5.02 -18.55 2.76
C GLN A 88 -3.51 -18.62 2.50
N LYS A 89 -3.07 -19.53 1.63
CA LYS A 89 -1.65 -19.65 1.26
C LYS A 89 -1.15 -18.36 0.61
N LYS A 90 -1.95 -17.79 -0.26
CA LYS A 90 -1.59 -16.56 -0.97
C LYS A 90 -1.46 -15.39 0.00
N PHE A 91 -2.42 -15.26 0.91
CA PHE A 91 -2.39 -14.21 1.92
C PHE A 91 -1.19 -14.36 2.85
N ASP A 92 -0.92 -15.57 3.32
CA ASP A 92 0.22 -15.85 4.20
C ASP A 92 1.54 -15.48 3.51
N ALA A 93 1.66 -15.81 2.22
CA ALA A 93 2.85 -15.47 1.44
C ALA A 93 3.02 -13.95 1.31
N ASN A 94 1.93 -13.23 1.10
CA ASN A 94 1.96 -11.78 0.98
C ASN A 94 2.37 -11.12 2.30
N VAL A 95 1.78 -11.56 3.40
CA VAL A 95 2.09 -11.02 4.73
C VAL A 95 3.56 -11.28 5.09
N ARG A 96 4.04 -12.48 4.79
CA ARG A 96 5.44 -12.84 5.03
C ARG A 96 6.38 -11.98 4.20
N ARG A 97 6.06 -11.77 2.94
CA ARG A 97 6.86 -10.93 2.04
C ARG A 97 6.91 -9.49 2.56
N ASP A 98 5.78 -8.95 3.01
CA ASP A 98 5.72 -7.59 3.54
C ASP A 98 6.61 -7.44 4.77
N ALA A 99 6.65 -8.45 5.64
CA ALA A 99 7.51 -8.46 6.83
C ALA A 99 8.99 -8.47 6.43
N ILE A 100 9.36 -9.30 5.46
CA ILE A 100 10.73 -9.38 4.96
C ILE A 100 11.16 -8.05 4.35
N VAL A 101 10.30 -7.45 3.53
CA VAL A 101 10.57 -6.14 2.93
C VAL A 101 10.83 -5.09 3.99
N HIS A 102 10.00 -5.07 5.04
CA HIS A 102 10.17 -4.12 6.13
C HIS A 102 11.54 -4.30 6.82
N GLU A 103 11.93 -5.53 7.09
CA GLU A 103 13.21 -5.83 7.70
C GLU A 103 14.38 -5.39 6.81
N GLU A 104 14.30 -5.70 5.53
CA GLU A 104 15.36 -5.35 4.58
C GLU A 104 15.51 -3.84 4.43
N LEU A 105 14.40 -3.10 4.34
CA LEU A 105 14.44 -1.65 4.26
C LEU A 105 15.01 -1.03 5.53
N THR A 106 14.62 -1.56 6.69
CA THR A 106 15.14 -1.10 7.97
C THR A 106 16.65 -1.30 8.04
N ALA A 107 17.14 -2.45 7.58
CA ALA A 107 18.58 -2.74 7.55
C ALA A 107 19.34 -1.76 6.62
N MET A 108 18.69 -1.23 5.61
CA MET A 108 19.28 -0.24 4.69
C MET A 108 19.17 1.19 5.22
N GLY A 109 18.57 1.40 6.39
CA GLY A 109 18.34 2.74 6.92
C GLY A 109 17.22 3.49 6.25
N ILE A 110 16.36 2.79 5.53
CA ILE A 110 15.22 3.38 4.82
C ILE A 110 13.97 3.23 5.68
N ARG A 111 13.28 4.36 5.91
CA ARG A 111 12.01 4.34 6.64
C ARG A 111 10.91 3.85 5.70
N GLN A 112 9.90 3.19 6.27
CA GLN A 112 8.79 2.67 5.51
C GLN A 112 7.48 3.31 5.96
N LEU A 113 6.68 3.74 5.00
CA LEU A 113 5.36 4.28 5.25
C LEU A 113 4.37 3.50 4.38
N VAL A 114 3.38 2.90 5.02
CA VAL A 114 2.32 2.15 4.32
C VAL A 114 1.04 2.96 4.38
N ILE A 115 0.47 3.23 3.21
CA ILE A 115 -0.82 3.90 3.09
C ILE A 115 -1.81 2.87 2.54
N TRP A 116 -2.86 2.59 3.29
CA TRP A 116 -3.84 1.59 2.91
C TRP A 116 -4.86 2.14 1.93
N GLU A 117 -5.33 1.28 1.04
CA GLU A 117 -6.32 1.64 0.03
C GLU A 117 -7.59 2.22 0.64
N CYS A 118 -8.06 1.67 1.78
CA CYS A 118 -9.24 2.20 2.45
C CYS A 118 -9.05 3.63 2.92
N THR A 119 -7.85 3.98 3.35
CA THR A 119 -7.49 5.36 3.71
C THR A 119 -7.64 6.28 2.51
N ILE A 120 -7.13 5.85 1.36
CA ILE A 120 -7.21 6.65 0.13
C ILE A 120 -8.66 6.80 -0.34
N ARG A 121 -9.47 5.75 -0.24
CA ARG A 121 -10.89 5.82 -0.56
C ARG A 121 -11.60 6.85 0.31
N ASN A 122 -11.25 6.91 1.58
CA ASN A 122 -11.81 7.90 2.50
C ASN A 122 -11.37 9.32 2.14
N MET A 123 -10.11 9.49 1.74
CA MET A 123 -9.59 10.78 1.28
C MET A 123 -10.36 11.31 0.06
N GLU A 124 -10.68 10.43 -0.87
CA GLU A 124 -11.42 10.81 -2.07
C GLU A 124 -12.83 11.31 -1.77
N LYS A 125 -13.44 10.81 -0.70
CA LYS A 125 -14.81 11.15 -0.31
C LYS A 125 -14.91 12.32 0.66
N ASP A 126 -13.83 12.60 1.40
CA ASP A 126 -13.82 13.57 2.48
C ASP A 126 -12.57 14.43 2.40
N LYS A 127 -12.75 15.69 2.05
CA LYS A 127 -11.65 16.65 1.90
C LYS A 127 -10.89 16.88 3.19
N GLU A 128 -11.57 16.81 4.33
CA GLU A 128 -10.93 16.94 5.63
C GLU A 128 -9.99 15.75 5.89
N ALA A 129 -10.46 14.53 5.57
CA ALA A 129 -9.64 13.32 5.68
C ALA A 129 -8.44 13.40 4.75
N GLU A 130 -8.63 13.89 3.53
CA GLU A 130 -7.54 14.10 2.56
C GLU A 130 -6.48 15.03 3.14
N ARG A 131 -6.90 16.19 3.64
CA ARG A 131 -6.00 17.18 4.21
C ARG A 131 -5.23 16.61 5.41
N LYS A 132 -5.91 15.94 6.32
CA LYS A 132 -5.29 15.36 7.52
C LYS A 132 -4.26 14.30 7.15
N THR A 133 -4.58 13.44 6.19
CA THR A 133 -3.67 12.37 5.77
C THR A 133 -2.44 12.95 5.09
N VAL A 134 -2.61 13.90 4.19
CA VAL A 134 -1.49 14.57 3.51
C VAL A 134 -0.59 15.28 4.52
N CYS A 135 -1.19 16.01 5.47
CA CYS A 135 -0.42 16.67 6.53
C CYS A 135 0.34 15.66 7.38
N GLY A 136 -0.27 14.53 7.69
CA GLY A 136 0.38 13.46 8.44
C GLY A 136 1.58 12.88 7.70
N ILE A 137 1.45 12.67 6.41
CA ILE A 137 2.54 12.15 5.57
C ILE A 137 3.69 13.15 5.54
N ILE A 138 3.40 14.42 5.30
CA ILE A 138 4.42 15.48 5.25
C ILE A 138 5.12 15.61 6.60
N SER A 139 4.37 15.62 7.69
CA SER A 139 4.92 15.67 9.03
C SER A 139 5.86 14.50 9.28
N PHE A 140 5.43 13.31 8.89
CA PHE A 140 6.25 12.11 9.00
C PHE A 140 7.56 12.25 8.22
N MET A 141 7.49 12.74 6.99
CA MET A 141 8.68 12.92 6.15
C MET A 141 9.70 13.86 6.79
N LYS A 142 9.23 14.92 7.43
CA LYS A 142 10.07 15.96 7.99
C LYS A 142 10.57 15.68 9.39
N THR A 143 10.07 14.64 10.05
CA THR A 143 10.54 14.26 11.40
C THR A 143 11.60 13.18 11.30
N ASN A 144 12.37 13.00 12.39
CA ASN A 144 13.36 11.95 12.50
C ASN A 144 12.76 10.72 13.24
N ALA A 145 11.44 10.54 13.09
CA ALA A 145 10.75 9.42 13.73
C ALA A 145 11.34 8.08 13.27
N THR A 146 11.48 7.16 14.19
CA THR A 146 11.94 5.82 13.87
C THR A 146 10.81 5.03 13.17
N PRO A 147 11.15 3.98 12.39
CA PRO A 147 10.13 3.16 11.74
C PRO A 147 9.08 2.60 12.70
N LEU A 148 9.44 2.37 13.96
CA LEU A 148 8.53 1.86 14.99
C LEU A 148 7.41 2.86 15.34
N GLU A 149 7.68 4.13 15.22
CA GLU A 149 6.71 5.19 15.52
C GLU A 149 5.66 5.35 14.42
N LEU A 150 5.89 4.72 13.28
CA LEU A 150 5.03 4.79 12.11
C LEU A 150 3.82 3.88 12.15
N LYS A 151 3.81 2.95 13.07
CA LYS A 151 2.72 1.98 13.18
C LYS A 151 1.47 2.55 13.86
N LYS A 152 1.47 3.80 14.19
CA LYS A 152 0.33 4.46 14.81
C LYS A 152 -0.57 5.09 13.76
#